data_b1c109e0a0eed98c917bec2e0131ed1e
#
_entry.id   b1c109e0a0eed98c917bec2e0131ed1e
#
_cell.length_a   1.000
_cell.length_b   1.000
_cell.length_c   1.000
_cell.angle_alpha   90.00
_cell.angle_beta   90.00
_cell.angle_gamma   90.00
#
_symmetry.space_group_name_H-M   'P 1'
#
loop_
_entity.id
_entity.type
_entity.pdbx_description
1 polymer ?
#
loop_
_entity_poly.entity_id
_entity_poly.type
_entity_poly.pdbx_seq_one_letter_code
_entity_poly.pdbx_strand_id
1 'polypeptide(L)'
;MKDKGYLIQRTTLLMKHKIEIVIPKVENIEIELDDSNSPNTVKKFVENLPFTVGMNLWGEEIYTDESPIKEKEENAKPLVELNDVAYWPSGKAICLFYGPTPIGKKDEIKPYSPVNVIGKILKPEKSVLEKISDGLEATFQLKK
;
A
#
# COMPACT_ATOMS: atom_id res chain seq x y z
N MET A 1 -3.51 -34.38 15.84
CA MET A 1 -2.34 -33.95 16.49
C MET A 1 -1.33 -33.31 15.60
N LYS A 2 -0.90 -33.96 14.59
CA LYS A 2 -0.04 -33.33 13.61
C LYS A 2 -0.63 -32.04 13.11
N ASP A 3 -1.91 -32.07 12.89
CA ASP A 3 -2.59 -30.90 12.35
C ASP A 3 -2.53 -29.72 13.28
N LYS A 4 -2.52 -29.96 14.56
CA LYS A 4 -2.42 -28.87 15.53
C LYS A 4 -1.14 -28.09 15.38
N GLY A 5 -0.01 -28.78 15.33
CA GLY A 5 1.26 -28.10 15.18
C GLY A 5 1.35 -27.35 13.86
N TYR A 6 0.82 -27.95 12.84
CA TYR A 6 0.80 -27.34 11.52
C TYR A 6 -0.02 -26.06 11.51
N LEU A 7 -1.19 -26.07 12.11
CA LEU A 7 -2.03 -24.88 12.18
C LEU A 7 -1.38 -23.77 12.99
N ILE A 8 -0.72 -24.09 14.08
CA ILE A 8 -0.03 -23.10 14.87
C ILE A 8 1.07 -22.43 14.06
N GLN A 9 1.83 -23.19 13.33
CA GLN A 9 2.88 -22.65 12.48
C GLN A 9 2.30 -21.68 11.44
N ARG A 10 1.19 -22.04 10.83
CA ARG A 10 0.57 -21.19 9.82
C ARG A 10 0.10 -19.88 10.40
N THR A 11 -0.45 -19.89 11.61
CA THR A 11 -0.95 -18.67 12.23
C THR A 11 0.15 -17.75 12.71
N THR A 12 1.37 -18.27 12.89
CA THR A 12 2.48 -17.45 13.34
C THR A 12 3.38 -16.97 12.20
N LEU A 13 3.20 -17.51 11.00
CA LEU A 13 3.99 -17.10 9.84
C LEU A 13 3.46 -15.79 9.27
N LEU A 14 4.34 -14.81 9.21
CA LEU A 14 4.05 -13.55 8.52
C LEU A 14 4.70 -13.60 7.14
N MET A 15 3.91 -13.23 6.13
CA MET A 15 4.42 -13.17 4.77
C MET A 15 4.76 -11.73 4.43
N LYS A 16 5.98 -11.52 3.96
CA LYS A 16 6.45 -10.22 3.50
C LYS A 16 6.83 -10.30 2.04
N HIS A 17 6.50 -9.24 1.30
CA HIS A 17 6.77 -9.18 -0.13
C HIS A 17 7.36 -7.83 -0.45
N LYS A 18 8.49 -7.81 -1.16
CA LYS A 18 9.06 -6.56 -1.64
C LYS A 18 8.53 -6.27 -3.02
N ILE A 19 8.01 -5.07 -3.17
CA ILE A 19 7.38 -4.61 -4.40
C ILE A 19 8.17 -3.41 -4.90
N GLU A 20 8.40 -3.38 -6.20
CA GLU A 20 9.03 -2.25 -6.86
C GLU A 20 7.97 -1.49 -7.64
N ILE A 21 7.92 -0.18 -7.44
CA ILE A 21 7.02 0.69 -8.20
C ILE A 21 7.88 1.41 -9.23
N VAL A 22 7.68 1.09 -10.50
CA VAL A 22 8.46 1.64 -11.60
C VAL A 22 7.68 2.78 -12.25
N ILE A 23 8.26 3.97 -12.23
CA ILE A 23 7.65 5.17 -12.79
C ILE A 23 8.62 5.75 -13.80
N PRO A 24 8.26 5.83 -15.10
CA PRO A 24 9.17 6.35 -16.12
C PRO A 24 9.70 7.73 -15.75
N LYS A 25 11.02 7.91 -15.89
CA LYS A 25 11.73 9.17 -15.66
C LYS A 25 11.78 9.60 -14.18
N VAL A 26 11.36 8.74 -13.27
CA VAL A 26 11.46 8.97 -11.83
C VAL A 26 12.15 7.75 -11.22
N GLU A 27 12.81 7.95 -10.10
CA GLU A 27 13.44 6.83 -9.40
C GLU A 27 12.38 5.85 -8.91
N ASN A 28 12.71 4.56 -8.94
CA ASN A 28 11.80 3.53 -8.46
C ASN A 28 11.56 3.70 -6.97
N ILE A 29 10.34 3.39 -6.56
CA ILE A 29 9.95 3.39 -5.15
C ILE A 29 9.82 1.93 -4.73
N GLU A 30 10.41 1.58 -3.60
CA GLU A 30 10.27 0.25 -3.04
C GLU A 30 9.30 0.27 -1.87
N ILE A 31 8.41 -0.71 -1.82
CA ILE A 31 7.52 -0.90 -0.69
C ILE A 31 7.65 -2.34 -0.21
N GLU A 32 7.36 -2.56 1.06
CA GLU A 32 7.29 -3.91 1.60
C GLU A 32 5.88 -4.15 2.11
N LEU A 33 5.24 -5.18 1.60
CA LEU A 33 3.94 -5.61 2.07
C LEU A 33 4.14 -6.66 3.15
N ASP A 34 3.32 -6.62 4.18
CA ASP A 34 3.22 -7.73 5.12
C ASP A 34 1.75 -7.97 5.41
N ASP A 35 1.42 -9.22 5.71
CA ASP A 35 0.03 -9.65 5.80
C ASP A 35 -0.52 -9.65 7.23
N SER A 36 0.17 -8.96 8.16
CA SER A 36 -0.24 -8.98 9.56
C SER A 36 -1.58 -8.31 9.83
N ASN A 37 -1.88 -7.23 9.11
CA ASN A 37 -3.12 -6.48 9.30
C ASN A 37 -4.22 -6.88 8.34
N SER A 38 -3.88 -7.06 7.07
CA SER A 38 -4.85 -7.26 6.00
C SER A 38 -4.40 -8.39 5.07
N PRO A 39 -4.43 -9.65 5.56
CA PRO A 39 -3.88 -10.77 4.81
C PRO A 39 -4.55 -11.04 3.46
N ASN A 40 -5.86 -10.90 3.39
CA ASN A 40 -6.57 -11.15 2.13
C ASN A 40 -6.25 -10.07 1.09
N THR A 41 -6.14 -8.83 1.53
CA THR A 41 -5.79 -7.72 0.64
C THR A 41 -4.39 -7.90 0.09
N VAL A 42 -3.43 -8.26 0.95
CA VAL A 42 -2.05 -8.51 0.52
C VAL A 42 -2.00 -9.67 -0.47
N LYS A 43 -2.72 -10.75 -0.19
CA LYS A 43 -2.76 -11.91 -1.09
C LYS A 43 -3.24 -11.50 -2.48
N LYS A 44 -4.33 -10.76 -2.55
CA LYS A 44 -4.88 -10.31 -3.83
C LYS A 44 -3.95 -9.34 -4.55
N PHE A 45 -3.26 -8.50 -3.78
CA PHE A 45 -2.27 -7.59 -4.35
C PHE A 45 -1.19 -8.38 -5.09
N VAL A 46 -0.61 -9.35 -4.40
CA VAL A 46 0.47 -10.16 -4.98
C VAL A 46 -0.01 -10.97 -6.17
N GLU A 47 -1.22 -11.54 -6.08
CA GLU A 47 -1.78 -12.34 -7.17
C GLU A 47 -2.02 -11.54 -8.45
N ASN A 48 -2.21 -10.23 -8.34
CA ASN A 48 -2.50 -9.38 -9.48
C ASN A 48 -1.26 -8.72 -10.09
N LEU A 49 -0.09 -8.94 -9.52
CA LEU A 49 1.15 -8.34 -10.05
C LEU A 49 1.58 -9.03 -11.34
N PRO A 50 2.17 -8.31 -12.29
CA PRO A 50 2.33 -6.87 -12.28
C PRO A 50 1.08 -6.16 -12.79
N PHE A 51 0.90 -4.90 -12.39
CA PHE A 51 -0.17 -4.08 -12.97
C PHE A 51 0.30 -2.64 -13.09
N THR A 52 -0.30 -1.92 -14.03
CA THR A 52 0.04 -0.52 -14.30
C THR A 52 -1.20 0.34 -14.06
N VAL A 53 -1.03 1.41 -13.30
CA VAL A 53 -2.11 2.33 -12.95
C VAL A 53 -1.59 3.76 -12.95
N GLY A 54 -2.51 4.71 -13.13
CA GLY A 54 -2.19 6.12 -12.97
C GLY A 54 -2.07 6.48 -11.50
N MET A 55 -1.31 7.52 -11.21
CA MET A 55 -1.11 8.02 -9.86
C MET A 55 -1.69 9.42 -9.74
N ASN A 56 -2.18 9.74 -8.55
CA ASN A 56 -2.80 11.02 -8.22
C ASN A 56 -2.31 11.48 -6.87
N LEU A 57 -2.40 12.77 -6.61
CA LEU A 57 -1.95 13.37 -5.35
C LEU A 57 -3.12 13.93 -4.56
N TRP A 58 -3.05 13.78 -3.25
CA TRP A 58 -4.00 14.39 -2.32
C TRP A 58 -3.23 14.77 -1.05
N GLY A 59 -2.80 16.04 -0.99
CA GLY A 59 -1.85 16.43 0.04
C GLY A 59 -0.53 15.67 -0.17
N GLU A 60 -0.02 15.08 0.90
CA GLU A 60 1.16 14.23 0.82
C GLU A 60 0.79 12.75 0.84
N GLU A 61 -0.28 12.43 0.15
CA GLU A 61 -0.67 11.05 -0.17
C GLU A 61 -0.63 10.88 -1.68
N ILE A 62 -0.02 9.78 -2.12
CA ILE A 62 -0.11 9.33 -3.51
C ILE A 62 -1.15 8.21 -3.53
N TYR A 63 -2.17 8.33 -4.37
CA TYR A 63 -3.14 7.25 -4.53
C TYR A 63 -3.30 6.92 -6.01
N THR A 64 -3.61 5.67 -6.29
CA THR A 64 -3.72 5.22 -7.69
C THR A 64 -5.14 5.35 -8.19
N ASP A 65 -5.27 5.31 -9.51
CA ASP A 65 -6.56 5.01 -10.14
C ASP A 65 -6.98 3.61 -9.70
N GLU A 66 -8.18 3.19 -10.08
CA GLU A 66 -8.71 1.89 -9.71
C GLU A 66 -7.74 0.79 -10.13
N SER A 67 -7.26 0.03 -9.15
CA SER A 67 -6.36 -1.10 -9.37
C SER A 67 -7.17 -2.37 -9.67
N PRO A 68 -6.51 -3.46 -10.10
CA PRO A 68 -7.22 -4.72 -10.31
C PRO A 68 -7.60 -5.44 -9.02
N ILE A 69 -7.22 -4.90 -7.86
CA ILE A 69 -7.49 -5.53 -6.57
C ILE A 69 -8.92 -5.21 -6.14
N LYS A 70 -9.66 -6.23 -5.75
CA LYS A 70 -11.02 -6.08 -5.25
C LYS A 70 -11.10 -6.74 -3.89
N GLU A 71 -11.21 -5.92 -2.85
CA GLU A 71 -11.32 -6.40 -1.49
C GLU A 71 -12.18 -5.43 -0.68
N LYS A 72 -12.91 -5.97 0.26
CA LYS A 72 -13.67 -5.17 1.22
C LYS A 72 -12.77 -4.67 2.32
N GLU A 73 -13.31 -3.87 3.24
CA GLU A 73 -12.58 -3.46 4.42
C GLU A 73 -12.10 -4.68 5.20
N GLU A 74 -10.84 -4.63 5.57
CA GLU A 74 -10.18 -5.71 6.31
C GLU A 74 -9.32 -5.07 7.38
N ASN A 75 -9.80 -5.06 8.62
CA ASN A 75 -9.17 -4.35 9.73
C ASN A 75 -8.82 -2.91 9.35
N ALA A 76 -9.75 -2.25 8.67
CA ALA A 76 -9.53 -0.92 8.11
C ALA A 76 -9.25 0.10 9.19
N LYS A 77 -8.30 1.00 8.92
CA LYS A 77 -7.85 2.02 9.86
C LYS A 77 -8.34 3.40 9.43
N PRO A 78 -8.90 4.17 10.36
CA PRO A 78 -9.29 5.56 10.06
C PRO A 78 -8.11 6.53 10.06
N LEU A 79 -6.99 6.14 10.67
CA LEU A 79 -5.74 6.90 10.68
C LEU A 79 -4.60 5.97 10.33
N VAL A 80 -3.58 6.53 9.67
CA VAL A 80 -2.39 5.76 9.29
C VAL A 80 -1.14 6.43 9.85
N GLU A 81 -0.02 5.73 9.73
CA GLU A 81 1.28 6.24 10.16
C GLU A 81 2.08 6.72 8.95
N LEU A 82 3.08 7.55 9.21
CA LEU A 82 3.96 8.03 8.16
C LEU A 82 4.57 6.86 7.40
N ASN A 83 4.55 6.96 6.10
CA ASN A 83 5.07 5.96 5.15
C ASN A 83 4.28 4.65 5.10
N ASP A 84 3.08 4.64 5.64
CA ASP A 84 2.19 3.49 5.47
C ASP A 84 1.77 3.34 4.00
N VAL A 85 1.67 2.09 3.58
CA VAL A 85 1.07 1.71 2.31
C VAL A 85 -0.25 1.03 2.63
N ALA A 86 -1.31 1.41 1.94
CA ALA A 86 -2.64 0.91 2.24
C ALA A 86 -3.45 0.70 0.96
N TYR A 87 -4.53 -0.06 1.11
CA TYR A 87 -5.52 -0.25 0.07
C TYR A 87 -6.80 0.46 0.51
N TRP A 88 -7.34 1.29 -0.37
CA TRP A 88 -8.58 2.03 -0.14
C TRP A 88 -9.73 1.31 -0.84
N PRO A 89 -10.59 0.58 -0.10
CA PRO A 89 -11.62 -0.24 -0.73
C PRO A 89 -12.62 0.53 -1.58
N SER A 90 -13.02 1.73 -1.14
CA SER A 90 -14.01 2.52 -1.88
C SER A 90 -13.55 2.90 -3.28
N GLY A 91 -12.27 3.13 -3.47
CA GLY A 91 -11.72 3.50 -4.77
C GLY A 91 -10.89 2.40 -5.40
N LYS A 92 -10.75 1.25 -4.75
CA LYS A 92 -9.87 0.15 -5.19
C LYS A 92 -8.47 0.66 -5.48
N ALA A 93 -8.01 1.61 -4.69
CA ALA A 93 -6.76 2.34 -4.92
C ALA A 93 -5.68 1.92 -3.95
N ILE A 94 -4.43 2.00 -4.41
CA ILE A 94 -3.26 1.82 -3.55
C ILE A 94 -2.82 3.20 -3.10
N CYS A 95 -2.58 3.36 -1.81
CA CYS A 95 -2.24 4.65 -1.21
C CYS A 95 -0.88 4.60 -0.54
N LEU A 96 -0.07 5.63 -0.77
CA LEU A 96 1.23 5.80 -0.11
C LEU A 96 1.18 7.12 0.66
N PHE A 97 1.30 7.04 1.97
CA PHE A 97 1.17 8.22 2.84
C PHE A 97 2.55 8.69 3.28
N TYR A 98 3.11 9.65 2.57
CA TYR A 98 4.44 10.16 2.89
C TYR A 98 4.41 11.48 3.67
N GLY A 99 3.23 11.91 4.08
CA GLY A 99 3.01 13.09 4.89
C GLY A 99 1.53 13.31 5.13
N PRO A 100 1.16 14.49 5.66
CA PRO A 100 -0.26 14.76 5.96
C PRO A 100 -1.12 14.86 4.71
N THR A 101 -2.38 14.44 4.88
CA THR A 101 -3.43 14.65 3.88
C THR A 101 -4.10 15.99 4.16
N PRO A 102 -4.97 16.50 3.25
CA PRO A 102 -5.67 17.76 3.49
C PRO A 102 -6.64 17.76 4.68
N ILE A 103 -6.96 16.59 5.21
CA ILE A 103 -7.87 16.48 6.36
C ILE A 103 -7.14 15.82 7.53
N GLY A 104 -7.77 15.84 8.70
CA GLY A 104 -7.15 15.31 9.90
C GLY A 104 -6.70 16.45 10.81
N LYS A 105 -6.43 16.09 12.05
CA LYS A 105 -5.94 17.05 13.04
C LYS A 105 -4.42 17.13 12.96
N LYS A 106 -3.84 18.08 13.70
CA LYS A 106 -2.40 18.18 13.81
C LYS A 106 -1.82 16.82 14.23
N ASP A 107 -0.74 16.43 13.59
CA ASP A 107 -0.02 15.17 13.86
C ASP A 107 -0.80 13.90 13.48
N GLU A 108 -1.92 14.05 12.75
CA GLU A 108 -2.65 12.90 12.23
C GLU A 108 -2.49 12.82 10.72
N ILE A 109 -2.38 11.60 10.21
CA ILE A 109 -2.46 11.35 8.77
C ILE A 109 -3.77 10.61 8.56
N LYS A 110 -4.74 11.31 7.96
CA LYS A 110 -6.09 10.80 7.84
C LYS A 110 -6.47 10.52 6.40
N PRO A 111 -6.72 9.24 6.05
CA PRO A 111 -7.26 8.89 4.74
C PRO A 111 -8.66 9.47 4.54
N TYR A 112 -9.09 9.57 3.30
CA TYR A 112 -10.46 10.04 2.99
C TYR A 112 -11.52 9.19 3.68
N SER A 113 -11.33 7.88 3.72
CA SER A 113 -12.13 6.95 4.51
C SER A 113 -11.22 5.79 4.92
N PRO A 114 -11.67 4.90 5.82
CA PRO A 114 -10.77 3.85 6.35
C PRO A 114 -10.11 3.01 5.28
N VAL A 115 -8.87 2.64 5.53
CA VAL A 115 -8.03 1.89 4.58
C VAL A 115 -7.48 0.63 5.22
N ASN A 116 -7.23 -0.38 4.38
CA ASN A 116 -6.56 -1.62 4.79
C ASN A 116 -5.06 -1.39 4.70
N VAL A 117 -4.39 -1.28 5.83
CA VAL A 117 -2.94 -1.08 5.84
C VAL A 117 -2.27 -2.38 5.42
N ILE A 118 -1.39 -2.31 4.43
CA ILE A 118 -0.76 -3.49 3.83
C ILE A 118 0.76 -3.47 3.87
N GLY A 119 1.38 -2.37 4.26
CA GLY A 119 2.84 -2.32 4.29
C GLY A 119 3.42 -0.96 4.56
N LYS A 120 4.68 -0.81 4.18
CA LYS A 120 5.46 0.41 4.39
C LYS A 120 6.30 0.75 3.16
N ILE A 121 6.55 2.04 2.97
CA ILE A 121 7.52 2.50 1.98
C ILE A 121 8.90 2.22 2.56
N LEU A 122 9.74 1.54 1.78
CA LEU A 122 11.12 1.28 2.18
C LEU A 122 12.00 2.44 1.75
N LYS A 123 12.96 2.83 2.61
CA LYS A 123 13.91 3.91 2.33
C LYS A 123 13.19 5.13 1.75
N PRO A 124 12.19 5.67 2.47
CA PRO A 124 11.40 6.76 1.91
C PRO A 124 12.25 8.02 1.75
N GLU A 125 12.30 8.52 0.51
CA GLU A 125 12.97 9.77 0.19
C GLU A 125 11.93 10.75 -0.29
N LYS A 126 11.63 11.75 0.53
CA LYS A 126 10.60 12.72 0.21
C LYS A 126 10.89 13.42 -1.12
N SER A 127 12.16 13.66 -1.42
CA SER A 127 12.56 14.29 -2.68
C SER A 127 12.14 13.47 -3.90
N VAL A 128 12.12 12.14 -3.78
CA VAL A 128 11.67 11.27 -4.87
C VAL A 128 10.14 11.28 -4.93
N LEU A 129 9.49 11.14 -3.79
CA LEU A 129 8.03 11.10 -3.71
C LEU A 129 7.39 12.39 -4.20
N GLU A 130 8.04 13.53 -3.95
CA GLU A 130 7.55 14.82 -4.40
C GLU A 130 7.66 15.04 -5.90
N LYS A 131 8.39 14.18 -6.60
CA LYS A 131 8.47 14.25 -8.08
C LYS A 131 7.26 13.62 -8.75
N ILE A 132 6.43 12.90 -8.01
CA ILE A 132 5.23 12.32 -8.56
C ILE A 132 4.22 13.43 -8.80
N SER A 133 3.58 13.41 -9.97
CA SER A 133 2.54 14.36 -10.31
C SER A 133 1.32 13.61 -10.80
N ASP A 134 0.18 14.29 -10.82
CA ASP A 134 -1.07 13.69 -11.27
C ASP A 134 -0.94 13.14 -12.69
N GLY A 135 -1.44 11.93 -12.88
CA GLY A 135 -1.48 11.31 -14.19
C GLY A 135 -0.25 10.51 -14.58
N LEU A 136 0.80 10.50 -13.76
CA LEU A 136 1.93 9.64 -14.05
C LEU A 136 1.53 8.17 -13.90
N GLU A 137 1.97 7.34 -14.82
CA GLU A 137 1.70 5.91 -14.74
C GLU A 137 2.79 5.21 -13.95
N ALA A 138 2.40 4.21 -13.18
CA ALA A 138 3.31 3.41 -12.40
C ALA A 138 3.01 1.93 -12.58
N THR A 139 4.07 1.13 -12.68
CA THR A 139 3.94 -0.33 -12.73
C THR A 139 4.39 -0.90 -11.40
N PHE A 140 3.49 -1.67 -10.79
CA PHE A 140 3.76 -2.38 -9.55
C PHE A 140 4.17 -3.80 -9.91
N GLN A 141 5.32 -4.24 -9.40
CA GLN A 141 5.84 -5.57 -9.70
C GLN A 141 6.65 -6.11 -8.53
N LEU A 142 6.79 -7.42 -8.45
CA LEU A 142 7.65 -8.01 -7.44
C LEU A 142 9.08 -7.59 -7.68
N LYS A 143 9.79 -7.23 -6.61
CA LYS A 143 11.19 -6.90 -6.71
C LYS A 143 12.00 -8.18 -6.81
N LYS A 144 12.86 -8.23 -7.78
CA LYS A 144 13.75 -9.39 -7.99
C LYS A 144 15.06 -9.26 -7.25
#